data_931088d75d769d5748719a41b047d32c
#
_entry.id   931088d75d769d5748719a41b047d32c
#
_cell.length_a   1.000
_cell.length_b   1.000
_cell.length_c   1.000
_cell.angle_alpha   90.00
_cell.angle_beta   90.00
_cell.angle_gamma   90.00
#
_symmetry.space_group_name_H-M   'P 1'
#
loop_
_entity.id
_entity.type
_entity.pdbx_description
1 polymer ?
#
loop_
_entity_poly.entity_id
_entity_poly.type
_entity_poly.pdbx_seq_one_letter_code
_entity_poly.pdbx_strand_id
1 'polypeptide(L)'
;MRYMIALLLLSCLSTSYGQQSPEEKKLKELGIELIVPTKPVANYAKAVRTGNLIYLSGHGPTKADGTDIVGKVGKDLKVEQGIEAAKRTAISLISTLKVELGGDLSRVKRIVKVNGWVNCTDNFKDQPKVMNGCSDLLVAVFGEKGKHARTSLGTNALPSNIAIEIEMIVEVD
;
A
#
# COMPACT_ATOMS: atom_id res chain seq x y z
N MET A 1 -37.89 51.41 29.85
CA MET A 1 -36.52 50.80 29.94
C MET A 1 -36.65 49.34 29.47
N ARG A 2 -36.21 49.05 28.25
CA ARG A 2 -36.26 47.67 27.65
C ARG A 2 -34.81 47.18 27.62
N TYR A 3 -34.45 46.18 28.45
CA TYR A 3 -33.15 45.53 28.40
C TYR A 3 -33.17 44.45 27.30
N MET A 4 -32.41 44.69 26.23
CA MET A 4 -32.07 43.67 25.23
C MET A 4 -30.93 42.83 25.77
N ILE A 5 -31.23 41.57 26.04
CA ILE A 5 -30.21 40.57 26.40
C ILE A 5 -29.69 39.98 25.05
N ALA A 6 -28.47 40.34 24.69
CA ALA A 6 -27.79 39.75 23.53
C ALA A 6 -27.21 38.39 23.97
N LEU A 7 -27.78 37.30 23.47
CA LEU A 7 -27.22 35.94 23.62
C LEU A 7 -26.06 35.79 22.64
N LEU A 8 -24.82 35.80 23.14
CA LEU A 8 -23.65 35.41 22.39
C LEU A 8 -23.65 33.86 22.24
N LEU A 9 -23.99 33.39 21.05
CA LEU A 9 -23.75 31.99 20.66
C LEU A 9 -22.26 31.82 20.38
N LEU A 10 -21.53 31.27 21.36
CA LEU A 10 -20.17 30.79 21.19
C LEU A 10 -20.21 29.48 20.40
N SER A 11 -20.02 29.54 19.08
CA SER A 11 -19.84 28.35 18.26
C SER A 11 -18.46 27.75 18.56
N CYS A 12 -18.42 26.71 19.39
CA CYS A 12 -17.25 25.85 19.54
C CYS A 12 -16.97 25.15 18.20
N LEU A 13 -16.07 25.68 17.40
CA LEU A 13 -15.39 24.96 16.34
C LEU A 13 -14.53 23.89 16.99
N SER A 14 -15.10 22.69 17.24
CA SER A 14 -14.34 21.51 17.57
C SER A 14 -13.55 21.13 16.31
N THR A 15 -12.27 21.50 16.27
CA THR A 15 -11.30 20.91 15.37
C THR A 15 -11.25 19.41 15.71
N SER A 16 -11.96 18.61 14.92
CA SER A 16 -11.84 17.15 14.96
C SER A 16 -10.42 16.81 14.52
N TYR A 17 -9.49 16.69 15.47
CA TYR A 17 -8.25 15.97 15.24
C TYR A 17 -8.65 14.54 14.91
N GLY A 18 -8.59 14.19 13.62
CA GLY A 18 -8.94 12.86 13.12
C GLY A 18 -8.18 11.83 13.94
N GLN A 19 -8.92 11.00 14.68
CA GLN A 19 -8.34 9.93 15.49
C GLN A 19 -7.65 8.97 14.53
N GLN A 20 -6.33 8.83 14.68
CA GLN A 20 -5.49 7.98 13.85
C GLN A 20 -6.03 6.54 13.87
N SER A 21 -6.27 5.95 12.71
CA SER A 21 -6.82 4.59 12.60
C SER A 21 -5.91 3.54 13.26
N PRO A 22 -6.42 2.38 13.67
CA PRO A 22 -5.59 1.30 14.20
C PRO A 22 -4.47 0.90 13.23
N GLU A 23 -4.74 0.89 11.93
CA GLU A 23 -3.80 0.57 10.87
C GLU A 23 -2.68 1.62 10.78
N GLU A 24 -3.01 2.90 10.93
CA GLU A 24 -2.00 3.98 10.95
C GLU A 24 -1.14 3.94 12.20
N LYS A 25 -1.73 3.64 13.36
CA LYS A 25 -0.96 3.41 14.59
C LYS A 25 0.01 2.26 14.40
N LYS A 26 -0.44 1.18 13.74
CA LYS A 26 0.40 0.01 13.48
C LYS A 26 1.54 0.31 12.54
N LEU A 27 1.32 1.08 11.48
CA LEU A 27 2.39 1.58 10.60
C LEU A 27 3.45 2.36 11.39
N LYS A 28 3.01 3.25 12.27
CA LYS A 28 3.92 4.03 13.13
C LYS A 28 4.72 3.16 14.10
N GLU A 29 4.07 2.17 14.75
CA GLU A 29 4.75 1.20 15.62
C GLU A 29 5.83 0.39 14.88
N LEU A 30 5.58 0.07 13.60
CA LEU A 30 6.52 -0.63 12.73
C LEU A 30 7.61 0.29 12.15
N GLY A 31 7.60 1.59 12.47
CA GLY A 31 8.53 2.57 11.91
C GLY A 31 8.35 2.79 10.41
N ILE A 32 7.14 2.58 9.88
CA ILE A 32 6.84 2.70 8.45
C ILE A 32 6.20 4.05 8.18
N GLU A 33 6.86 4.83 7.34
CA GLU A 33 6.32 6.04 6.73
C GLU A 33 5.78 5.72 5.34
N LEU A 34 4.53 6.12 5.10
CA LEU A 34 3.90 6.02 3.79
C LEU A 34 4.50 7.09 2.87
N ILE A 35 4.63 6.75 1.60
CA ILE A 35 5.15 7.66 0.57
C ILE A 35 3.99 8.43 -0.08
N VAL A 36 4.30 9.57 -0.70
CA VAL A 36 3.34 10.24 -1.57
C VAL A 36 3.27 9.48 -2.89
N PRO A 37 2.10 8.93 -3.27
CA PRO A 37 2.00 8.20 -4.53
C PRO A 37 2.33 9.09 -5.74
N THR A 38 3.16 8.61 -6.63
CA THR A 38 3.45 9.30 -7.89
C THR A 38 2.24 9.27 -8.82
N LYS A 39 2.08 10.29 -9.66
CA LYS A 39 1.07 10.28 -10.72
C LYS A 39 1.39 9.18 -11.75
N PRO A 40 0.36 8.58 -12.39
CA PRO A 40 0.58 7.69 -13.52
C PRO A 40 1.35 8.40 -14.63
N VAL A 41 2.25 7.67 -15.29
CA VAL A 41 3.04 8.20 -16.43
C VAL A 41 2.36 8.01 -17.79
N ALA A 42 1.17 7.39 -17.81
CA ALA A 42 0.39 7.10 -19.01
C ALA A 42 -1.13 7.16 -18.71
N ASN A 43 -1.95 6.84 -19.71
CA ASN A 43 -3.42 6.86 -19.59
C ASN A 43 -3.95 5.63 -18.81
N TYR A 44 -3.69 5.58 -17.50
CA TYR A 44 -4.29 4.62 -16.58
C TYR A 44 -4.46 5.27 -15.20
N ALA A 45 -5.25 4.64 -14.32
CA ALA A 45 -5.42 5.06 -12.94
C ALA A 45 -4.60 4.15 -12.00
N LYS A 46 -4.04 4.72 -10.93
CA LYS A 46 -3.35 3.94 -9.87
C LYS A 46 -4.30 3.00 -9.13
N ALA A 47 -5.57 3.38 -9.06
CA ALA A 47 -6.64 2.59 -8.50
C ALA A 47 -7.97 2.87 -9.22
N VAL A 48 -8.83 1.87 -9.26
CA VAL A 48 -10.21 1.99 -9.78
C VAL A 48 -11.14 1.37 -8.76
N ARG A 49 -12.17 2.13 -8.34
CA ARG A 49 -13.20 1.63 -7.44
C ARG A 49 -14.43 1.19 -8.24
N THR A 50 -14.97 0.02 -7.91
CA THR A 50 -16.26 -0.47 -8.40
C THR A 50 -17.04 -1.08 -7.23
N GLY A 51 -18.16 -0.46 -6.87
CA GLY A 51 -18.90 -0.84 -5.66
C GLY A 51 -18.01 -0.72 -4.41
N ASN A 52 -17.88 -1.82 -3.69
CA ASN A 52 -17.04 -1.94 -2.49
C ASN A 52 -15.63 -2.50 -2.78
N LEU A 53 -15.23 -2.66 -4.04
CA LEU A 53 -13.90 -3.15 -4.40
C LEU A 53 -13.04 -2.02 -5.00
N ILE A 54 -11.79 -1.96 -4.54
CA ILE A 54 -10.75 -1.12 -5.13
C ILE A 54 -9.71 -2.05 -5.78
N TYR A 55 -9.47 -1.82 -7.06
CA TYR A 55 -8.44 -2.49 -7.85
C TYR A 55 -7.24 -1.54 -7.94
N LEU A 56 -6.12 -1.92 -7.34
CA LEU A 56 -4.87 -1.17 -7.45
C LEU A 56 -4.04 -1.76 -8.60
N SER A 57 -3.57 -0.87 -9.47
CA SER A 57 -2.65 -1.21 -10.56
C SER A 57 -1.32 -1.74 -10.02
N GLY A 58 -0.48 -2.28 -10.88
CA GLY A 58 0.88 -2.69 -10.54
C GLY A 58 1.68 -1.55 -9.91
N HIS A 59 2.30 -1.82 -8.77
CA HIS A 59 3.19 -0.92 -8.04
C HIS A 59 4.58 -1.52 -7.95
N GLY A 60 5.59 -0.67 -8.03
CA GLY A 60 7.00 -1.02 -7.85
C GLY A 60 7.50 -0.79 -6.42
N PRO A 61 8.74 -1.22 -6.15
CA PRO A 61 9.39 -1.14 -4.83
C PRO A 61 10.01 0.25 -4.60
N THR A 62 9.17 1.29 -4.55
CA THR A 62 9.61 2.68 -4.42
C THR A 62 10.09 2.98 -3.01
N LYS A 63 11.30 3.51 -2.89
CA LYS A 63 11.91 3.96 -1.63
C LYS A 63 11.41 5.35 -1.23
N ALA A 64 11.73 5.77 0.00
CA ALA A 64 11.34 7.07 0.52
C ALA A 64 11.93 8.26 -0.30
N ASP A 65 13.08 8.05 -0.94
CA ASP A 65 13.73 9.03 -1.82
C ASP A 65 13.12 9.08 -3.23
N GLY A 66 12.08 8.29 -3.51
CA GLY A 66 11.39 8.21 -4.78
C GLY A 66 12.07 7.31 -5.83
N THR A 67 13.22 6.70 -5.51
CA THR A 67 13.88 5.74 -6.40
C THR A 67 13.36 4.33 -6.17
N ASP A 68 13.44 3.46 -7.19
CA ASP A 68 13.02 2.07 -7.07
C ASP A 68 14.19 1.14 -6.74
N ILE A 69 13.87 -0.02 -6.14
CA ILE A 69 14.81 -1.14 -6.05
C ILE A 69 14.76 -1.87 -7.39
N VAL A 70 15.88 -1.90 -8.09
CA VAL A 70 16.00 -2.47 -9.44
C VAL A 70 16.94 -3.66 -9.48
N GLY A 71 16.76 -4.53 -10.46
CA GLY A 71 17.62 -5.70 -10.71
C GLY A 71 16.88 -7.03 -10.61
N LYS A 72 17.53 -8.08 -11.09
CA LYS A 72 17.05 -9.46 -11.07
C LYS A 72 17.40 -10.17 -9.77
N VAL A 73 16.41 -10.75 -9.11
CA VAL A 73 16.62 -11.65 -7.98
C VAL A 73 17.28 -12.95 -8.45
N GLY A 74 18.32 -13.34 -7.79
CA GLY A 74 19.15 -14.50 -8.18
C GLY A 74 20.32 -14.16 -9.10
N LYS A 75 20.45 -12.88 -9.53
CA LYS A 75 21.60 -12.36 -10.28
C LYS A 75 22.14 -11.08 -9.65
N ASP A 76 21.36 -10.01 -9.75
CA ASP A 76 21.75 -8.66 -9.29
C ASP A 76 21.40 -8.46 -7.81
N LEU A 77 20.35 -9.14 -7.34
CA LEU A 77 19.81 -9.06 -6.00
C LEU A 77 19.78 -10.44 -5.33
N LYS A 78 20.09 -10.47 -4.03
CA LYS A 78 19.86 -11.64 -3.17
C LYS A 78 18.37 -11.76 -2.82
N VAL A 79 17.96 -12.93 -2.31
CA VAL A 79 16.56 -13.19 -1.90
C VAL A 79 16.08 -12.18 -0.85
N GLU A 80 16.94 -11.82 0.11
CA GLU A 80 16.62 -10.86 1.18
C GLU A 80 16.34 -9.46 0.62
N GLN A 81 17.06 -9.04 -0.42
CA GLN A 81 16.81 -7.77 -1.11
C GLN A 81 15.51 -7.81 -1.91
N GLY A 82 15.17 -8.98 -2.48
CA GLY A 82 13.86 -9.22 -3.09
C GLY A 82 12.72 -9.13 -2.08
N ILE A 83 12.87 -9.69 -0.88
CA ILE A 83 11.90 -9.59 0.23
C ILE A 83 11.70 -8.12 0.64
N GLU A 84 12.79 -7.35 0.77
CA GLU A 84 12.70 -5.91 1.06
C GLU A 84 12.01 -5.16 -0.08
N ALA A 85 12.27 -5.50 -1.35
CA ALA A 85 11.57 -4.92 -2.49
C ALA A 85 10.06 -5.20 -2.42
N ALA A 86 9.65 -6.43 -2.09
CA ALA A 86 8.23 -6.78 -1.91
C ALA A 86 7.58 -5.99 -0.75
N LYS A 87 8.30 -5.80 0.37
CA LYS A 87 7.86 -4.97 1.48
C LYS A 87 7.68 -3.51 1.06
N ARG A 88 8.63 -2.93 0.30
CA ARG A 88 8.54 -1.57 -0.24
C ARG A 88 7.35 -1.41 -1.19
N THR A 89 7.09 -2.42 -2.03
CA THR A 89 5.92 -2.42 -2.91
C THR A 89 4.61 -2.42 -2.12
N ALA A 90 4.53 -3.17 -1.01
CA ALA A 90 3.37 -3.13 -0.12
C ALA A 90 3.17 -1.73 0.50
N ILE A 91 4.24 -1.03 0.88
CA ILE A 91 4.16 0.37 1.35
C ILE A 91 3.59 1.28 0.25
N SER A 92 4.05 1.12 -1.00
CA SER A 92 3.53 1.87 -2.15
C SER A 92 2.03 1.62 -2.38
N LEU A 93 1.59 0.36 -2.29
CA LEU A 93 0.19 -0.05 -2.40
C LEU A 93 -0.67 0.55 -1.28
N ILE A 94 -0.22 0.45 -0.01
CA ILE A 94 -0.92 1.02 1.16
C ILE A 94 -1.00 2.55 1.04
N SER A 95 0.05 3.19 0.52
CA SER A 95 0.07 4.64 0.31
C SER A 95 -0.99 5.09 -0.70
N THR A 96 -1.09 4.39 -1.83
CA THR A 96 -2.14 4.65 -2.83
C THR A 96 -3.52 4.36 -2.26
N LEU A 97 -3.70 3.23 -1.58
CA LEU A 97 -4.97 2.88 -0.93
C LEU A 97 -5.43 3.94 0.07
N LYS A 98 -4.51 4.47 0.88
CA LYS A 98 -4.82 5.55 1.84
C LYS A 98 -5.36 6.80 1.14
N VAL A 99 -4.78 7.20 0.01
CA VAL A 99 -5.27 8.33 -0.79
C VAL A 99 -6.67 8.06 -1.32
N GLU A 100 -6.92 6.87 -1.89
CA GLU A 100 -8.22 6.46 -2.42
C GLU A 100 -9.32 6.41 -1.36
N LEU A 101 -8.94 6.17 -0.09
CA LEU A 101 -9.85 6.14 1.05
C LEU A 101 -10.02 7.51 1.75
N GLY A 102 -9.46 8.58 1.19
CA GLY A 102 -9.53 9.92 1.80
C GLY A 102 -8.74 10.05 3.09
N GLY A 103 -7.71 9.21 3.26
CA GLY A 103 -6.80 9.25 4.42
C GLY A 103 -7.12 8.22 5.51
N ASP A 104 -8.23 7.49 5.44
CA ASP A 104 -8.69 6.59 6.50
C ASP A 104 -8.57 5.11 6.10
N LEU A 105 -7.51 4.43 6.57
CA LEU A 105 -7.28 3.01 6.32
C LEU A 105 -8.23 2.09 7.11
N SER A 106 -8.97 2.58 8.11
CA SER A 106 -9.94 1.76 8.85
C SER A 106 -11.11 1.27 7.98
N ARG A 107 -11.34 1.96 6.86
CA ARG A 107 -12.34 1.63 5.84
C ARG A 107 -12.04 0.33 5.08
N VAL A 108 -10.84 -0.22 5.23
CA VAL A 108 -10.48 -1.54 4.68
C VAL A 108 -11.24 -2.63 5.42
N LYS A 109 -12.04 -3.41 4.69
CA LYS A 109 -12.74 -4.60 5.20
C LYS A 109 -11.88 -5.83 5.06
N ARG A 110 -11.18 -5.97 3.92
CA ARG A 110 -10.33 -7.13 3.61
C ARG A 110 -9.40 -6.83 2.44
N ILE A 111 -8.18 -7.33 2.52
CA ILE A 111 -7.36 -7.54 1.33
C ILE A 111 -7.85 -8.84 0.66
N VAL A 112 -8.35 -8.74 -0.57
CA VAL A 112 -8.99 -9.88 -1.26
C VAL A 112 -7.96 -10.71 -2.01
N LYS A 113 -7.12 -10.02 -2.81
CA LYS A 113 -6.17 -10.68 -3.71
C LYS A 113 -4.89 -9.86 -3.83
N VAL A 114 -3.77 -10.54 -3.87
CA VAL A 114 -2.45 -9.98 -4.19
C VAL A 114 -1.82 -10.84 -5.29
N ASN A 115 -1.44 -10.23 -6.40
CA ASN A 115 -0.66 -10.85 -7.46
C ASN A 115 0.70 -10.16 -7.53
N GLY A 116 1.78 -10.93 -7.57
CA GLY A 116 3.12 -10.39 -7.66
C GLY A 116 3.98 -11.10 -8.68
N TRP A 117 4.75 -10.31 -9.41
CA TRP A 117 5.71 -10.74 -10.43
C TRP A 117 7.11 -10.35 -9.98
N VAL A 118 7.94 -11.34 -9.71
CA VAL A 118 9.34 -11.15 -9.32
C VAL A 118 10.22 -11.16 -10.56
N ASN A 119 10.95 -10.10 -10.81
CA ASN A 119 12.00 -10.05 -11.83
C ASN A 119 13.16 -10.95 -11.35
N CYS A 120 13.29 -12.13 -11.95
CA CYS A 120 14.24 -13.13 -11.45
C CYS A 120 14.91 -13.93 -12.58
N THR A 121 15.93 -14.70 -12.23
CA THR A 121 16.58 -15.61 -13.18
C THR A 121 15.68 -16.79 -13.54
N ASP A 122 15.92 -17.43 -14.66
CA ASP A 122 15.07 -18.51 -15.21
C ASP A 122 14.93 -19.71 -14.27
N ASN A 123 15.96 -20.02 -13.49
CA ASN A 123 15.99 -21.12 -12.54
C ASN A 123 15.61 -20.73 -11.09
N PHE A 124 15.25 -19.47 -10.85
CA PHE A 124 14.80 -19.01 -9.54
C PHE A 124 13.45 -19.63 -9.19
N LYS A 125 13.29 -20.16 -7.96
CA LYS A 125 12.07 -20.87 -7.53
C LYS A 125 11.48 -20.33 -6.22
N ASP A 126 12.13 -19.34 -5.60
CA ASP A 126 11.74 -18.78 -4.30
C ASP A 126 10.87 -17.53 -4.40
N GLN A 127 10.10 -17.37 -5.51
CA GLN A 127 9.17 -16.25 -5.66
C GLN A 127 8.19 -16.13 -4.49
N PRO A 128 7.60 -17.22 -3.96
CA PRO A 128 6.74 -17.15 -2.79
C PRO A 128 7.45 -16.58 -1.55
N LYS A 129 8.74 -16.91 -1.35
CA LYS A 129 9.56 -16.39 -0.25
C LYS A 129 9.79 -14.89 -0.39
N VAL A 130 10.07 -14.41 -1.60
CA VAL A 130 10.19 -12.98 -1.90
C VAL A 130 8.87 -12.27 -1.59
N MET A 131 7.74 -12.80 -2.04
CA MET A 131 6.42 -12.22 -1.84
C MET A 131 5.98 -12.17 -0.37
N ASN A 132 6.60 -12.95 0.52
CA ASN A 132 6.32 -12.86 1.95
C ASN A 132 6.61 -11.45 2.49
N GLY A 133 7.59 -10.72 1.95
CA GLY A 133 7.83 -9.33 2.34
C GLY A 133 6.59 -8.43 2.22
N CYS A 134 5.78 -8.63 1.17
CA CYS A 134 4.50 -7.93 1.01
C CYS A 134 3.42 -8.51 1.95
N SER A 135 3.22 -9.82 1.93
CA SER A 135 2.15 -10.47 2.69
C SER A 135 2.28 -10.27 4.19
N ASP A 136 3.49 -10.39 4.72
CA ASP A 136 3.76 -10.23 6.16
C ASP A 136 3.49 -8.80 6.61
N LEU A 137 3.83 -7.80 5.78
CA LEU A 137 3.51 -6.41 6.09
C LEU A 137 1.99 -6.15 6.07
N LEU A 138 1.27 -6.66 5.06
CA LEU A 138 -0.19 -6.51 4.98
C LEU A 138 -0.88 -7.13 6.21
N VAL A 139 -0.45 -8.31 6.63
CA VAL A 139 -0.97 -8.96 7.85
C VAL A 139 -0.56 -8.19 9.10
N ALA A 140 0.66 -7.69 9.19
CA ALA A 140 1.11 -6.89 10.34
C ALA A 140 0.30 -5.61 10.51
N VAL A 141 -0.09 -4.94 9.40
CA VAL A 141 -0.84 -3.68 9.43
C VAL A 141 -2.34 -3.92 9.62
N PHE A 142 -2.93 -4.87 8.88
CA PHE A 142 -4.38 -5.07 8.83
C PHE A 142 -4.89 -6.26 9.65
N GLY A 143 -4.01 -7.03 10.30
CA GLY A 143 -4.39 -8.22 11.06
C GLY A 143 -5.07 -9.27 10.19
N GLU A 144 -6.18 -9.84 10.66
CA GLU A 144 -6.96 -10.84 9.91
C GLU A 144 -7.49 -10.31 8.56
N LYS A 145 -7.78 -9.01 8.47
CA LYS A 145 -8.19 -8.36 7.21
C LYS A 145 -7.06 -8.36 6.17
N GLY A 146 -5.80 -8.48 6.59
CA GLY A 146 -4.61 -8.54 5.73
C GLY A 146 -4.37 -9.92 5.10
N LYS A 147 -5.01 -10.99 5.58
CA LYS A 147 -4.90 -12.33 4.99
C LYS A 147 -5.66 -12.39 3.66
N HIS A 148 -4.96 -12.73 2.59
CA HIS A 148 -5.43 -12.60 1.21
C HIS A 148 -5.13 -13.83 0.37
N ALA A 149 -5.89 -14.04 -0.70
CA ALA A 149 -5.51 -14.96 -1.76
C ALA A 149 -4.30 -14.41 -2.52
N ARG A 150 -3.31 -15.26 -2.84
CA ARG A 150 -2.04 -14.81 -3.42
C ARG A 150 -1.65 -15.60 -4.67
N THR A 151 -1.05 -14.90 -5.63
CA THR A 151 -0.28 -15.47 -6.72
C THR A 151 1.15 -14.90 -6.66
N SER A 152 2.17 -15.75 -6.82
CA SER A 152 3.59 -15.38 -6.81
C SER A 152 4.25 -16.03 -8.01
N LEU A 153 4.64 -15.21 -8.99
CA LEU A 153 5.23 -15.68 -10.24
C LEU A 153 6.61 -15.05 -10.46
N GLY A 154 7.46 -15.74 -11.23
CA GLY A 154 8.67 -15.17 -11.78
C GLY A 154 8.39 -14.60 -13.17
N THR A 155 9.11 -13.53 -13.51
CA THR A 155 9.11 -12.96 -14.86
C THR A 155 10.54 -12.69 -15.32
N ASN A 156 10.76 -12.75 -16.62
CA ASN A 156 12.07 -12.48 -17.20
C ASN A 156 12.41 -10.99 -17.26
N ALA A 157 11.42 -10.10 -17.26
CA ALA A 157 11.63 -8.65 -17.27
C ALA A 157 10.45 -7.92 -16.66
N LEU A 158 10.71 -6.78 -16.03
CA LEU A 158 9.72 -5.79 -15.59
C LEU A 158 10.12 -4.40 -16.12
N PRO A 159 9.16 -3.48 -16.27
CA PRO A 159 9.43 -2.10 -16.68
C PRO A 159 10.50 -1.47 -15.79
N SER A 160 11.37 -0.64 -16.38
CA SER A 160 12.48 0.03 -15.67
C SER A 160 13.39 -0.92 -14.87
N ASN A 161 13.37 -2.23 -15.18
CA ASN A 161 14.13 -3.26 -14.48
C ASN A 161 13.84 -3.32 -12.96
N ILE A 162 12.63 -2.94 -12.52
CA ILE A 162 12.26 -3.05 -11.10
C ILE A 162 12.33 -4.50 -10.63
N ALA A 163 12.64 -4.70 -9.35
CA ALA A 163 12.85 -6.04 -8.78
C ALA A 163 11.56 -6.86 -8.66
N ILE A 164 10.44 -6.18 -8.50
CA ILE A 164 9.13 -6.79 -8.32
C ILE A 164 8.03 -5.80 -8.68
N GLU A 165 6.92 -6.32 -9.18
CA GLU A 165 5.67 -5.57 -9.37
C GLU A 165 4.54 -6.32 -8.67
N ILE A 166 3.66 -5.60 -7.97
CA ILE A 166 2.53 -6.19 -7.23
C ILE A 166 1.28 -5.36 -7.48
N GLU A 167 0.18 -6.04 -7.79
CA GLU A 167 -1.18 -5.50 -7.80
C GLU A 167 -2.02 -6.07 -6.66
N MET A 168 -3.09 -5.36 -6.29
CA MET A 168 -3.92 -5.72 -5.15
C MET A 168 -5.40 -5.39 -5.38
N ILE A 169 -6.29 -6.26 -4.89
CA ILE A 169 -7.73 -6.00 -4.82
C ILE A 169 -8.12 -5.93 -3.35
N VAL A 170 -8.84 -4.87 -3.00
CA VAL A 170 -9.23 -4.57 -1.62
C VAL A 170 -10.74 -4.36 -1.52
N GLU A 171 -11.38 -5.00 -0.55
CA GLU A 171 -12.76 -4.73 -0.16
C GLU A 171 -12.79 -3.60 0.87
N VAL A 172 -13.66 -2.63 0.66
CA VAL A 172 -13.83 -1.45 1.50
C VAL A 172 -15.32 -1.21 1.83
N ASP A 173 -15.60 -0.30 2.73
CA ASP A 173 -16.97 0.12 3.04
C ASP A 173 -17.56 1.05 1.98
#